data_30aa251069f0da59e415edf779037189
#
_entry.id   30aa251069f0da59e415edf779037189
#
_cell.length_a   1.000
_cell.length_b   1.000
_cell.length_c   1.000
_cell.angle_alpha   90.00
_cell.angle_beta   90.00
_cell.angle_gamma   90.00
#
_symmetry.space_group_name_H-M   'P 1'
#
loop_
_entity.id
_entity.type
_entity.pdbx_description
1 polymer ?
#
loop_
_entity_poly.entity_id
_entity_poly.type
_entity_poly.pdbx_seq_one_letter_code
_entity_poly.pdbx_strand_id
1 'polypeptide(L)'
;MKTLALLTAAFAALIVGSAAAAIRPPAIRYVDDKFGPVLATPKKQALYYWTAENDFRIHCKGSCAKLWPPLVVRSRAAVPTRVAGIKGTFGTIKRPDGRLQVTFNRRPVYTYVHEAPTQVLCDNVGGWFVVKLR
;
A
#
# COMPACT_ATOMS: atom_id res chain seq x y z
N MET A 1 -59.40 47.52 -0.87
CA MET A 1 -57.99 47.39 -1.17
C MET A 1 -57.46 46.05 -0.63
N LYS A 2 -57.20 45.08 -1.52
CA LYS A 2 -56.71 43.76 -1.13
C LYS A 2 -55.21 43.75 -1.34
N THR A 3 -54.45 43.73 -0.26
CA THR A 3 -53.00 43.57 -0.28
C THR A 3 -52.64 42.11 -0.52
N LEU A 4 -52.01 41.86 -1.65
CA LEU A 4 -51.47 40.54 -2.01
C LEU A 4 -50.10 40.38 -1.38
N ALA A 5 -50.00 39.48 -0.40
CA ALA A 5 -48.71 39.12 0.18
C ALA A 5 -48.01 38.08 -0.72
N LEU A 6 -46.88 38.48 -1.32
CA LEU A 6 -45.98 37.55 -2.03
C LEU A 6 -45.14 36.75 -1.01
N LEU A 7 -45.43 35.48 -0.88
CA LEU A 7 -44.55 34.55 -0.18
C LEU A 7 -43.43 34.15 -1.12
N THR A 8 -42.23 34.65 -0.88
CA THR A 8 -40.99 34.17 -1.50
C THR A 8 -40.50 32.93 -0.74
N ALA A 9 -40.71 31.77 -1.35
CA ALA A 9 -40.08 30.52 -0.86
C ALA A 9 -38.61 30.52 -1.22
N ALA A 10 -37.74 30.64 -0.21
CA ALA A 10 -36.29 30.45 -0.37
C ALA A 10 -36.02 28.95 -0.44
N PHE A 11 -35.65 28.47 -1.62
CA PHE A 11 -35.09 27.12 -1.78
C PHE A 11 -33.65 27.12 -1.29
N ALA A 12 -33.41 26.56 -0.10
CA ALA A 12 -32.06 26.25 0.34
C ALA A 12 -31.59 24.97 -0.39
N ALA A 13 -30.72 25.12 -1.37
CA ALA A 13 -30.06 23.99 -2.01
C ALA A 13 -29.08 23.36 -1.02
N LEU A 14 -29.42 22.19 -0.48
CA LEU A 14 -28.50 21.36 0.28
C LEU A 14 -27.46 20.79 -0.68
N ILE A 15 -26.28 21.40 -0.69
CA ILE A 15 -25.11 20.81 -1.36
C ILE A 15 -24.66 19.62 -0.50
N VAL A 16 -25.12 18.42 -0.87
CA VAL A 16 -24.57 17.18 -0.32
C VAL A 16 -23.20 17.01 -0.96
N GLY A 17 -22.17 17.53 -0.30
CA GLY A 17 -20.79 17.29 -0.68
C GLY A 17 -20.51 15.80 -0.46
N SER A 18 -20.35 15.03 -1.57
CA SER A 18 -19.84 13.66 -1.50
C SER A 18 -18.37 13.72 -1.06
N ALA A 19 -18.10 13.41 0.21
CA ALA A 19 -16.74 13.24 0.68
C ALA A 19 -16.19 11.97 0.04
N ALA A 20 -15.28 12.12 -0.94
CA ALA A 20 -14.52 10.99 -1.46
C ALA A 20 -13.72 10.37 -0.30
N ALA A 21 -13.92 9.07 -0.03
CA ALA A 21 -13.15 8.37 0.98
C ALA A 21 -11.66 8.46 0.61
N ALA A 22 -10.81 8.91 1.55
CA ALA A 22 -9.37 8.97 1.34
C ALA A 22 -8.82 7.56 1.08
N ILE A 23 -8.01 7.41 0.02
CA ILE A 23 -7.32 6.15 -0.28
C ILE A 23 -6.33 5.89 0.85
N ARG A 24 -6.50 4.76 1.54
CA ARG A 24 -5.54 4.31 2.54
C ARG A 24 -4.31 3.72 1.83
N PRO A 25 -3.10 4.20 2.11
CA PRO A 25 -1.91 3.66 1.49
C PRO A 25 -1.75 2.18 1.84
N PRO A 26 -1.26 1.33 0.90
CA PRO A 26 -1.05 -0.09 1.14
C PRO A 26 0.13 -0.37 2.07
N ALA A 27 0.97 0.62 2.32
CA ALA A 27 2.16 0.51 3.14
C ALA A 27 2.38 1.77 3.97
N ILE A 28 3.07 1.60 5.08
CA ILE A 28 3.44 2.68 6.02
C ILE A 28 4.94 2.66 6.29
N ARG A 29 5.44 3.78 6.80
CA ARG A 29 6.77 3.87 7.40
C ARG A 29 6.67 3.38 8.85
N TYR A 30 7.50 2.41 9.21
CA TYR A 30 7.67 1.91 10.57
C TYR A 30 9.13 2.09 11.00
N VAL A 31 9.38 2.47 12.24
CA VAL A 31 10.75 2.58 12.76
C VAL A 31 11.07 1.33 13.56
N ASP A 32 11.96 0.51 13.02
CA ASP A 32 12.49 -0.67 13.68
C ASP A 32 13.71 -0.30 14.52
N ASP A 33 13.85 -0.89 15.70
CA ASP A 33 14.93 -0.56 16.65
C ASP A 33 16.32 -0.90 16.10
N LYS A 34 16.41 -1.95 15.27
CA LYS A 34 17.68 -2.41 14.69
C LYS A 34 17.96 -1.82 13.32
N PHE A 35 16.93 -1.72 12.47
CA PHE A 35 17.09 -1.36 11.06
C PHE A 35 16.71 0.08 10.74
N GLY A 36 16.17 0.81 11.75
CA GLY A 36 15.64 2.15 11.53
C GLY A 36 14.35 2.16 10.72
N PRO A 37 14.11 3.19 9.91
CA PRO A 37 12.88 3.26 9.13
C PRO A 37 12.82 2.14 8.08
N VAL A 38 11.75 1.37 8.12
CA VAL A 38 11.43 0.30 7.15
C VAL A 38 10.03 0.48 6.59
N LEU A 39 9.79 -0.11 5.43
CA LEU A 39 8.48 -0.21 4.85
C LEU A 39 7.72 -1.37 5.52
N ALA A 40 6.47 -1.13 5.90
CA ALA A 40 5.61 -2.13 6.51
C ALA A 40 4.19 -2.04 5.99
N THR A 41 3.42 -3.08 6.21
CA THR A 41 1.96 -3.03 6.00
C THR A 41 1.30 -2.12 7.04
N PRO A 42 0.05 -1.67 6.84
CA PRO A 42 -0.69 -0.91 7.85
C PRO A 42 -0.79 -1.62 9.21
N LYS A 43 -0.65 -2.95 9.24
CA LYS A 43 -0.59 -3.76 10.47
C LYS A 43 0.82 -3.88 11.05
N LYS A 44 1.79 -3.11 10.54
CA LYS A 44 3.21 -3.08 10.97
C LYS A 44 3.97 -4.37 10.68
N GLN A 45 3.54 -5.16 9.72
CA GLN A 45 4.30 -6.31 9.25
C GLN A 45 5.33 -5.83 8.23
N ALA A 46 6.60 -6.17 8.42
CA ALA A 46 7.69 -5.73 7.57
C ALA A 46 7.51 -6.16 6.11
N LEU A 47 7.91 -5.30 5.20
CA LEU A 47 7.91 -5.59 3.77
C LEU A 47 9.33 -5.85 3.26
N TYR A 48 9.46 -6.87 2.45
CA TYR A 48 10.71 -7.37 1.89
C TYR A 48 10.69 -7.31 0.37
N TYR A 49 11.86 -7.23 -0.22
CA TYR A 49 12.09 -7.50 -1.63
C TYR A 49 13.10 -8.64 -1.80
N TRP A 50 13.06 -9.31 -2.94
CA TRP A 50 13.96 -10.42 -3.25
C TRP A 50 14.92 -10.05 -4.38
N THR A 51 16.21 -10.27 -4.18
CA THR A 51 17.24 -9.89 -5.17
C THR A 51 17.13 -10.69 -6.48
N ALA A 52 16.55 -11.89 -6.46
CA ALA A 52 16.24 -12.61 -7.68
C ALA A 52 15.24 -11.90 -8.60
N GLU A 53 14.51 -10.90 -8.06
CA GLU A 53 13.57 -10.05 -8.79
C GLU A 53 14.14 -8.64 -9.12
N ASN A 54 15.46 -8.49 -9.14
CA ASN A 54 16.11 -7.24 -9.58
C ASN A 54 15.86 -6.90 -11.06
N ASP A 55 15.34 -7.86 -11.84
CA ASP A 55 14.83 -7.65 -13.20
C ASP A 55 13.41 -7.03 -13.21
N PHE A 56 12.84 -6.74 -12.04
CA PHE A 56 11.49 -6.20 -11.84
C PHE A 56 10.35 -7.13 -12.34
N ARG A 57 10.60 -8.43 -12.34
CA ARG A 57 9.64 -9.47 -12.70
C ARG A 57 9.34 -10.36 -11.52
N ILE A 58 8.16 -11.00 -11.54
CA ILE A 58 7.76 -11.95 -10.50
C ILE A 58 8.46 -13.31 -10.74
N HIS A 59 9.27 -13.72 -9.78
CA HIS A 59 9.89 -15.05 -9.71
C HIS A 59 9.40 -15.85 -8.50
N CYS A 60 8.96 -15.19 -7.44
CA CYS A 60 8.40 -15.83 -6.26
C CYS A 60 6.95 -16.26 -6.51
N LYS A 61 6.78 -17.53 -6.84
CA LYS A 61 5.50 -18.19 -7.18
C LYS A 61 5.38 -19.51 -6.43
N GLY A 62 4.17 -20.08 -6.39
CA GLY A 62 3.94 -21.38 -5.78
C GLY A 62 4.36 -21.44 -4.31
N SER A 63 5.21 -22.38 -3.94
CA SER A 63 5.71 -22.54 -2.57
C SER A 63 6.46 -21.31 -2.05
N CYS A 64 7.18 -20.61 -2.90
CA CYS A 64 7.81 -19.34 -2.53
C CYS A 64 6.77 -18.33 -2.04
N ALA A 65 5.69 -18.14 -2.78
CA ALA A 65 4.63 -17.20 -2.44
C ALA A 65 3.80 -17.61 -1.22
N LYS A 66 3.85 -18.89 -0.82
CA LYS A 66 3.26 -19.35 0.45
C LYS A 66 4.11 -18.95 1.65
N LEU A 67 5.43 -18.98 1.52
CA LEU A 67 6.38 -18.57 2.54
C LEU A 67 6.54 -17.04 2.57
N TRP A 68 6.51 -16.41 1.40
CA TRP A 68 6.62 -14.99 1.18
C TRP A 68 5.35 -14.45 0.51
N PRO A 69 4.26 -14.26 1.28
CA PRO A 69 3.02 -13.74 0.72
C PRO A 69 3.21 -12.38 0.07
N PRO A 70 2.81 -12.21 -1.20
CA PRO A 70 2.87 -10.91 -1.86
C PRO A 70 1.88 -9.92 -1.24
N LEU A 71 2.25 -8.65 -1.18
CA LEU A 71 1.31 -7.60 -0.82
C LEU A 71 0.38 -7.32 -2.00
N VAL A 72 -0.84 -7.80 -1.93
CA VAL A 72 -1.82 -7.70 -3.02
C VAL A 72 -2.86 -6.62 -2.76
N VAL A 73 -3.37 -6.03 -3.84
CA VAL A 73 -4.42 -5.03 -3.85
C VAL A 73 -5.47 -5.40 -4.88
N ARG A 74 -6.68 -4.85 -4.73
CA ARG A 74 -7.82 -5.14 -5.63
C ARG A 74 -7.71 -4.41 -6.97
N SER A 75 -7.11 -3.23 -6.99
CA SER A 75 -7.02 -2.40 -8.19
C SER A 75 -5.75 -1.53 -8.15
N ARG A 76 -5.35 -1.06 -9.33
CA ARG A 76 -4.25 -0.09 -9.46
C ARG A 76 -4.58 1.24 -8.77
N ALA A 77 -5.84 1.65 -8.82
CA ALA A 77 -6.31 2.88 -8.17
C ALA A 77 -6.18 2.87 -6.64
N ALA A 78 -6.07 1.67 -6.02
CA ALA A 78 -5.84 1.54 -4.58
C ALA A 78 -4.40 1.86 -4.15
N VAL A 79 -3.48 2.07 -5.10
CA VAL A 79 -2.07 2.32 -4.82
C VAL A 79 -1.70 3.73 -5.29
N PRO A 80 -1.58 4.70 -4.36
CA PRO A 80 -1.07 6.02 -4.71
C PRO A 80 0.41 5.91 -5.12
N THR A 81 0.83 6.68 -6.12
CA THR A 81 2.22 6.66 -6.59
C THR A 81 3.21 7.11 -5.51
N ARG A 82 2.77 8.02 -4.63
CA ARG A 82 3.58 8.52 -3.51
C ARG A 82 2.77 8.48 -2.22
N VAL A 83 3.46 8.22 -1.12
CA VAL A 83 2.91 8.24 0.23
C VAL A 83 3.70 9.25 1.06
N ALA A 84 3.01 10.12 1.77
CA ALA A 84 3.63 11.13 2.62
C ALA A 84 4.57 10.47 3.66
N GLY A 85 5.78 11.01 3.81
CA GLY A 85 6.80 10.50 4.73
C GLY A 85 7.59 9.30 4.22
N ILE A 86 7.33 8.82 3.00
CA ILE A 86 8.06 7.72 2.36
C ILE A 86 8.68 8.23 1.07
N LYS A 87 10.01 8.24 1.01
CA LYS A 87 10.74 8.51 -0.24
C LYS A 87 10.70 7.25 -1.12
N GLY A 88 10.22 7.40 -2.34
CA GLY A 88 10.10 6.31 -3.30
C GLY A 88 8.75 6.33 -3.98
N THR A 89 8.60 5.44 -4.94
CA THR A 89 7.38 5.34 -5.76
C THR A 89 6.73 3.99 -5.58
N PHE A 90 5.40 4.01 -5.45
CA PHE A 90 4.58 2.81 -5.42
C PHE A 90 3.95 2.56 -6.78
N GLY A 91 3.74 1.32 -7.09
CA GLY A 91 3.04 0.88 -8.28
C GLY A 91 2.45 -0.50 -8.07
N THR A 92 2.03 -1.12 -9.15
CA THR A 92 1.50 -2.48 -9.15
C THR A 92 2.10 -3.29 -10.29
N ILE A 93 2.21 -4.59 -10.08
CA ILE A 93 2.57 -5.57 -11.09
C ILE A 93 1.54 -6.69 -11.08
N LYS A 94 1.14 -7.14 -12.27
CA LYS A 94 0.24 -8.28 -12.39
C LYS A 94 1.03 -9.58 -12.22
N ARG A 95 0.63 -10.38 -11.24
CA ARG A 95 1.19 -11.71 -11.01
C ARG A 95 0.69 -12.69 -12.08
N PRO A 96 1.40 -13.83 -12.31
CA PRO A 96 0.93 -14.88 -13.23
C PRO A 96 -0.45 -15.44 -12.88
N ASP A 97 -0.86 -15.43 -11.60
CA ASP A 97 -2.19 -15.83 -11.14
C ASP A 97 -3.28 -14.76 -11.33
N GLY A 98 -2.93 -13.61 -11.92
CA GLY A 98 -3.85 -12.50 -12.21
C GLY A 98 -4.01 -11.49 -11.10
N ARG A 99 -3.52 -11.75 -9.88
CA ARG A 99 -3.59 -10.79 -8.77
C ARG A 99 -2.64 -9.61 -9.00
N LEU A 100 -3.00 -8.44 -8.48
CA LEU A 100 -2.15 -7.26 -8.51
C LEU A 100 -1.33 -7.19 -7.21
N GLN A 101 -0.02 -7.10 -7.36
CA GLN A 101 0.92 -6.96 -6.26
C GLN A 101 1.49 -5.56 -6.23
N VAL A 102 1.63 -5.01 -5.02
CA VAL A 102 2.28 -3.72 -4.80
C VAL A 102 3.77 -3.82 -5.12
N THR A 103 4.29 -2.80 -5.79
CA THR A 103 5.71 -2.58 -5.99
C THR A 103 6.17 -1.31 -5.27
N PHE A 104 7.40 -1.32 -4.79
CA PHE A 104 8.09 -0.15 -4.28
C PHE A 104 9.41 0.04 -5.04
N ASN A 105 9.58 1.20 -5.65
CA ASN A 105 10.69 1.48 -6.57
C ASN A 105 10.83 0.37 -7.62
N ARG A 106 9.69 -0.04 -8.21
CA ARG A 106 9.52 -1.10 -9.21
C ARG A 106 9.75 -2.53 -8.71
N ARG A 107 10.21 -2.73 -7.50
CA ARG A 107 10.42 -4.07 -6.92
C ARG A 107 9.15 -4.58 -6.27
N PRO A 108 8.71 -5.81 -6.57
CA PRO A 108 7.60 -6.44 -5.86
C PRO A 108 7.91 -6.56 -4.37
N VAL A 109 6.93 -6.31 -3.53
CA VAL A 109 7.10 -6.40 -2.07
C VAL A 109 6.25 -7.50 -1.46
N TYR A 110 6.80 -8.12 -0.44
CA TYR A 110 6.30 -9.34 0.21
C TYR A 110 6.34 -9.20 1.72
N THR A 111 5.49 -9.96 2.41
CA THR A 111 5.65 -10.24 3.84
C THR A 111 6.31 -11.60 4.05
N TYR A 112 6.79 -11.87 5.26
CA TYR A 112 7.26 -13.20 5.65
C TYR A 112 6.23 -13.88 6.56
N VAL A 113 5.82 -15.11 6.21
CA VAL A 113 4.69 -15.78 6.83
C VAL A 113 4.90 -16.08 8.32
N HIS A 114 6.14 -16.27 8.77
CA HIS A 114 6.49 -16.61 10.17
C HIS A 114 6.87 -15.38 11.00
N GLU A 115 6.59 -14.19 10.52
CA GLU A 115 6.85 -12.94 11.20
C GLU A 115 5.58 -12.37 11.82
N ALA A 116 5.68 -11.95 13.08
CA ALA A 116 4.64 -11.15 13.73
C ALA A 116 4.82 -9.66 13.36
N PRO A 117 3.77 -8.83 13.54
CA PRO A 117 3.91 -7.39 13.43
C PRO A 117 5.09 -6.86 14.27
N THR A 118 5.80 -5.87 13.76
CA THR A 118 6.99 -5.23 14.37
C THR A 118 8.26 -6.10 14.42
N GLN A 119 8.24 -7.31 13.86
CA GLN A 119 9.43 -8.14 13.74
C GLN A 119 10.08 -7.98 12.38
N VAL A 120 11.42 -8.03 12.34
CA VAL A 120 12.23 -8.13 11.12
C VAL A 120 13.21 -9.27 11.31
N LEU A 121 12.89 -10.46 10.80
CA LEU A 121 13.65 -11.69 11.04
C LEU A 121 14.55 -12.09 9.87
N CYS A 122 14.26 -11.62 8.66
CA CYS A 122 14.85 -12.17 7.44
C CYS A 122 15.64 -11.14 6.62
N ASP A 123 16.14 -10.06 7.21
CA ASP A 123 17.02 -9.15 6.50
C ASP A 123 18.35 -9.84 6.14
N ASN A 124 18.71 -9.81 4.86
CA ASN A 124 19.88 -10.47 4.31
C ASN A 124 19.87 -12.00 4.48
N VAL A 125 18.70 -12.62 4.28
CA VAL A 125 18.52 -14.07 4.34
C VAL A 125 18.06 -14.58 2.99
N GLY A 126 18.85 -15.44 2.34
CA GLY A 126 18.48 -16.07 1.06
C GLY A 126 18.20 -15.08 -0.08
N GLY A 127 18.82 -13.92 -0.06
CA GLY A 127 18.58 -12.86 -1.04
C GLY A 127 17.38 -11.96 -0.72
N TRP A 128 16.70 -12.18 0.40
CA TRP A 128 15.62 -11.33 0.89
C TRP A 128 16.16 -10.20 1.77
N PHE A 129 15.61 -9.02 1.58
CA PHE A 129 16.00 -7.82 2.36
C PHE A 129 14.75 -7.05 2.76
N VAL A 130 14.73 -6.61 4.02
CA VAL A 130 13.70 -5.65 4.43
C VAL A 130 13.88 -4.34 3.64
N VAL A 131 12.77 -3.74 3.24
CA VAL A 131 12.81 -2.46 2.52
C VAL A 131 13.15 -1.36 3.52
N LYS A 132 14.40 -0.91 3.51
CA LYS A 132 14.88 0.21 4.35
C LYS A 132 14.55 1.54 3.70
N LEU A 133 13.99 2.44 4.50
CA LEU A 133 13.65 3.80 4.10
C LEU A 133 14.71 4.77 4.60
N ARG A 134 15.09 5.73 3.74
CA ARG A 134 16.06 6.78 4.07
C ARG A 134 15.38 8.12 4.32
#